data_c4a65c65d79291ff816cbe3c50c9ef00
#
_entry.id   c4a65c65d79291ff816cbe3c50c9ef00
#
_cell.length_a   1.000
_cell.length_b   1.000
_cell.length_c   1.000
_cell.angle_alpha   90.00
_cell.angle_beta   90.00
_cell.angle_gamma   90.00
#
_symmetry.space_group_name_H-M   'P 1'
#
loop_
_entity.id
_entity.type
_entity.pdbx_description
1 polymer ?
#
loop_
_entity_poly.entity_id
_entity_poly.type
_entity_poly.pdbx_seq_one_letter_code
_entity_poly.pdbx_strand_id
1 'polypeptide(L)'
;MESNTTDFAIEHQIFILDAYLKEPLNCKLQNSITRNFVSDAMAILGLEPLGKLGIYPAVDERAPGWSFIQPITTSHISAHYFEKPGKAPHIRIDAYSCDCINWRALLRVCSQHFKLAEWRGTFIDREIDPGLSRSVLSLSGQGDNITQQQSLEPVIPAFADSDTPINAIGEQHVNAHC
;
A
#
# COMPACT_ATOMS: atom_id res chain seq x y z
N MET A 1 7.24 43.07 6.76
CA MET A 1 7.94 41.88 6.23
C MET A 1 7.05 40.70 6.55
N GLU A 2 6.16 40.36 5.62
CA GLU A 2 5.31 39.18 5.75
C GLU A 2 6.17 37.95 5.51
N SER A 3 6.29 37.10 6.51
CA SER A 3 6.92 35.80 6.39
C SER A 3 6.03 34.91 5.53
N ASN A 4 6.36 34.80 4.23
CA ASN A 4 5.83 33.74 3.38
C ASN A 4 6.38 32.39 3.91
N THR A 5 5.76 31.86 4.95
CA THR A 5 5.84 30.43 5.23
C THR A 5 5.04 29.76 4.14
N THR A 6 5.70 29.32 3.05
CA THR A 6 5.12 28.36 2.14
C THR A 6 4.82 27.11 2.97
N ASP A 7 3.54 26.96 3.28
CA ASP A 7 3.00 25.78 3.96
C ASP A 7 3.29 24.58 3.05
N PHE A 8 4.20 23.72 3.47
CA PHE A 8 4.62 22.54 2.72
C PHE A 8 3.66 21.39 3.04
N ALA A 9 2.36 21.65 2.83
CA ALA A 9 1.34 20.63 3.00
C ALA A 9 1.46 19.61 1.87
N ILE A 10 2.19 18.52 2.12
CA ILE A 10 2.28 17.37 1.22
C ILE A 10 1.34 16.29 1.75
N GLU A 11 0.36 15.90 0.94
CA GLU A 11 -0.47 14.75 1.26
C GLU A 11 0.37 13.48 1.29
N HIS A 12 0.12 12.61 2.26
CA HIS A 12 0.80 11.33 2.37
C HIS A 12 -0.24 10.22 2.45
N GLN A 13 -0.37 9.46 1.38
CA GLN A 13 -1.37 8.42 1.30
C GLN A 13 -0.74 7.06 1.01
N ILE A 14 -1.31 6.01 1.59
CA ILE A 14 -0.93 4.62 1.31
C ILE A 14 -2.18 3.78 1.07
N PHE A 15 -2.14 2.96 0.03
CA PHE A 15 -3.12 1.91 -0.22
C PHE A 15 -2.43 0.56 -0.14
N ILE A 16 -2.90 -0.28 0.78
CA ILE A 16 -2.42 -1.64 1.01
C ILE A 16 -3.50 -2.59 0.51
N LEU A 17 -3.12 -3.60 -0.28
CA LEU A 17 -4.03 -4.61 -0.81
C LEU A 17 -3.46 -6.02 -0.58
N ASP A 18 -4.19 -6.85 0.15
CA ASP A 18 -3.95 -8.29 0.28
C ASP A 18 -5.05 -9.05 -0.45
N ALA A 19 -4.71 -9.81 -1.48
CA ALA A 19 -5.69 -10.47 -2.33
C ALA A 19 -5.34 -11.92 -2.65
N TYR A 20 -6.33 -12.80 -2.60
CA TYR A 20 -6.28 -14.09 -3.29
C TYR A 20 -6.59 -13.91 -4.78
N LEU A 21 -6.01 -14.75 -5.61
CA LEU A 21 -6.23 -14.76 -7.05
C LEU A 21 -7.12 -15.94 -7.44
N LYS A 22 -7.91 -15.77 -8.51
CA LYS A 22 -8.78 -16.84 -9.04
C LYS A 22 -7.98 -17.99 -9.63
N GLU A 23 -6.77 -17.71 -10.14
CA GLU A 23 -5.87 -18.67 -10.74
C GLU A 23 -4.41 -18.23 -10.55
N PRO A 24 -3.44 -19.18 -10.60
CA PRO A 24 -2.03 -18.84 -10.57
C PRO A 24 -1.63 -17.99 -11.78
N LEU A 25 -0.69 -17.07 -11.56
CA LEU A 25 -0.07 -16.33 -12.64
C LEU A 25 1.01 -17.17 -13.32
N ASN A 26 1.21 -16.97 -14.62
CA ASN A 26 2.27 -17.68 -15.33
C ASN A 26 3.64 -17.10 -14.97
N CYS A 27 4.40 -17.80 -14.12
CA CYS A 27 5.72 -17.37 -13.66
C CYS A 27 6.73 -17.13 -14.80
N LYS A 28 6.58 -17.80 -15.95
CA LYS A 28 7.42 -17.54 -17.14
C LYS A 28 7.15 -16.17 -17.76
N LEU A 29 5.99 -15.58 -17.48
CA LEU A 29 5.57 -14.26 -17.95
C LEU A 29 5.67 -13.19 -16.88
N GLN A 30 6.31 -13.47 -15.73
CA GLN A 30 6.39 -12.53 -14.60
C GLN A 30 6.83 -11.12 -15.02
N ASN A 31 7.83 -11.01 -15.90
CA ASN A 31 8.34 -9.72 -16.35
C ASN A 31 7.29 -8.94 -17.17
N SER A 32 6.57 -9.59 -18.07
CA SER A 32 5.54 -8.92 -18.89
C SER A 32 4.30 -8.59 -18.07
N ILE A 33 3.84 -9.50 -17.21
CA ILE A 33 2.72 -9.25 -16.30
C ILE A 33 3.00 -8.04 -15.43
N THR A 34 4.17 -8.02 -14.78
CA THR A 34 4.56 -6.91 -13.88
C THR A 34 4.70 -5.60 -14.62
N ARG A 35 5.37 -5.58 -15.80
CA ARG A 35 5.55 -4.37 -16.60
C ARG A 35 4.21 -3.79 -17.06
N ASN A 36 3.30 -4.64 -17.55
CA ASN A 36 1.99 -4.19 -18.00
C ASN A 36 1.17 -3.63 -16.84
N PHE A 37 1.15 -4.33 -15.70
CA PHE A 37 0.49 -3.83 -14.50
C PHE A 37 1.04 -2.46 -14.05
N VAL A 38 2.36 -2.33 -13.92
CA VAL A 38 2.99 -1.09 -13.50
C VAL A 38 2.73 0.05 -14.48
N SER A 39 2.80 -0.23 -15.80
CA SER A 39 2.50 0.75 -16.84
C SER A 39 1.07 1.29 -16.72
N ASP A 40 0.10 0.39 -16.56
CA ASP A 40 -1.31 0.78 -16.47
C ASP A 40 -1.63 1.47 -15.13
N ALA A 41 -1.02 1.00 -14.03
CA ALA A 41 -1.17 1.64 -12.72
C ALA A 41 -0.60 3.08 -12.73
N MET A 42 0.58 3.27 -13.30
CA MET A 42 1.18 4.59 -13.44
C MET A 42 0.33 5.51 -14.33
N ALA A 43 -0.15 5.00 -15.47
CA ALA A 43 -0.98 5.78 -16.39
C ALA A 43 -2.30 6.24 -15.75
N ILE A 44 -3.01 5.33 -15.04
CA ILE A 44 -4.30 5.65 -14.41
C ILE A 44 -4.17 6.58 -13.21
N LEU A 45 -3.03 6.55 -12.52
CA LEU A 45 -2.74 7.39 -11.37
C LEU A 45 -2.00 8.68 -11.73
N GLY A 46 -1.61 8.87 -13.01
CA GLY A 46 -0.84 10.04 -13.45
C GLY A 46 0.56 10.12 -12.84
N LEU A 47 1.20 8.96 -12.61
CA LEU A 47 2.50 8.87 -11.92
C LEU A 47 3.66 8.82 -12.90
N GLU A 48 4.79 9.41 -12.50
CA GLU A 48 6.04 9.39 -13.27
C GLU A 48 7.09 8.49 -12.60
N PRO A 49 7.87 7.71 -13.38
CA PRO A 49 8.90 6.86 -12.82
C PRO A 49 10.08 7.68 -12.30
N LEU A 50 10.51 7.43 -11.07
CA LEU A 50 11.76 7.96 -10.52
C LEU A 50 12.96 7.09 -10.86
N GLY A 51 12.73 5.80 -11.09
CA GLY A 51 13.79 4.83 -11.33
C GLY A 51 13.31 3.61 -12.11
N LYS A 52 14.23 2.67 -12.34
CA LYS A 52 13.92 1.43 -13.06
C LYS A 52 13.06 0.51 -12.22
N LEU A 53 12.07 -0.14 -12.88
CA LEU A 53 11.31 -1.23 -12.30
C LEU A 53 12.25 -2.39 -11.95
N GLY A 54 12.29 -2.75 -10.65
CA GLY A 54 12.96 -3.96 -10.17
C GLY A 54 11.96 -5.12 -10.10
N ILE A 55 12.34 -6.29 -10.64
CA ILE A 55 11.56 -7.52 -10.57
C ILE A 55 12.48 -8.64 -10.11
N TYR A 56 12.12 -9.32 -9.03
CA TYR A 56 12.97 -10.25 -8.32
C TYR A 56 12.23 -11.57 -8.10
N PRO A 57 12.73 -12.72 -8.65
CA PRO A 57 12.16 -14.01 -8.32
C PRO A 57 12.40 -14.34 -6.84
N ALA A 58 11.38 -14.84 -6.16
CA ALA A 58 11.50 -15.38 -4.82
C ALA A 58 11.89 -16.86 -4.93
N VAL A 59 13.09 -17.20 -4.42
CA VAL A 59 13.66 -18.56 -4.50
C VAL A 59 13.45 -19.38 -3.23
N ASP A 60 12.86 -18.78 -2.19
CA ASP A 60 12.54 -19.48 -0.93
C ASP A 60 11.36 -20.43 -1.16
N GLU A 61 11.57 -21.72 -0.96
CA GLU A 61 10.54 -22.75 -1.13
C GLU A 61 9.35 -22.60 -0.19
N ARG A 62 9.50 -21.83 0.91
CA ARG A 62 8.42 -21.54 1.85
C ARG A 62 7.46 -20.50 1.29
N ALA A 63 7.96 -19.61 0.43
CA ALA A 63 7.21 -18.50 -0.15
C ALA A 63 7.63 -18.25 -1.62
N PRO A 64 7.46 -19.24 -2.52
CA PRO A 64 7.84 -19.09 -3.92
C PRO A 64 6.95 -18.07 -4.64
N GLY A 65 7.52 -17.39 -5.63
CA GLY A 65 6.84 -16.36 -6.39
C GLY A 65 7.79 -15.29 -6.89
N TRP A 66 7.39 -14.05 -6.91
CA TRP A 66 8.28 -12.93 -7.19
C TRP A 66 7.83 -11.65 -6.49
N SER A 67 8.76 -10.72 -6.38
CA SER A 67 8.51 -9.39 -5.87
C SER A 67 8.87 -8.35 -6.91
N PHE A 68 8.24 -7.18 -6.85
CA PHE A 68 8.67 -6.04 -7.64
C PHE A 68 8.56 -4.74 -6.86
N ILE A 69 9.33 -3.76 -7.31
CA ILE A 69 9.25 -2.38 -6.84
C ILE A 69 9.43 -1.41 -8.01
N GLN A 70 8.52 -0.47 -8.14
CA GLN A 70 8.60 0.67 -9.03
C GLN A 70 8.77 1.94 -8.19
N PRO A 71 9.96 2.54 -8.17
CA PRO A 71 10.12 3.89 -7.64
C PRO A 71 9.38 4.89 -8.52
N ILE A 72 8.60 5.76 -7.91
CA ILE A 72 7.89 6.86 -8.57
C ILE A 72 8.31 8.20 -7.97
N THR A 73 8.11 9.30 -8.67
CA THR A 73 8.55 10.64 -8.20
C THR A 73 7.95 11.00 -6.85
N THR A 74 6.77 10.47 -6.54
CA THR A 74 6.07 10.70 -5.28
C THR A 74 6.24 9.57 -4.26
N SER A 75 6.96 8.50 -4.51
CA SER A 75 7.39 7.42 -3.61
C SER A 75 7.56 6.05 -4.31
N HIS A 76 6.61 5.08 -4.19
CA HIS A 76 6.75 3.76 -4.81
C HIS A 76 5.44 2.99 -4.92
N ILE A 77 5.44 2.02 -5.86
CA ILE A 77 4.50 0.89 -5.90
C ILE A 77 5.31 -0.38 -5.76
N SER A 78 4.97 -1.22 -4.80
CA SER A 78 5.63 -2.52 -4.59
C SER A 78 4.60 -3.65 -4.46
N ALA A 79 5.02 -4.87 -4.79
CA ALA A 79 4.19 -6.04 -4.54
C ALA A 79 5.00 -7.31 -4.37
N HIS A 80 4.35 -8.29 -3.73
CA HIS A 80 4.82 -9.65 -3.55
C HIS A 80 3.74 -10.62 -4.01
N TYR A 81 4.03 -11.38 -5.05
CA TYR A 81 3.19 -12.49 -5.49
C TYR A 81 3.72 -13.80 -4.91
N PHE A 82 2.81 -14.61 -4.40
CA PHE A 82 3.11 -15.89 -3.77
C PHE A 82 2.30 -17.01 -4.43
N GLU A 83 3.01 -18.09 -4.80
CA GLU A 83 2.42 -19.28 -5.39
C GLU A 83 3.07 -20.52 -4.80
N LYS A 84 2.36 -21.23 -3.93
CA LYS A 84 2.82 -22.49 -3.35
C LYS A 84 1.90 -23.62 -3.80
N PRO A 85 2.42 -24.77 -4.27
CA PRO A 85 1.60 -25.91 -4.63
C PRO A 85 0.62 -26.30 -3.53
N GLY A 86 -0.66 -26.50 -3.90
CA GLY A 86 -1.73 -26.83 -2.96
C GLY A 86 -2.23 -25.70 -2.06
N LYS A 87 -1.81 -24.46 -2.32
CA LYS A 87 -2.32 -23.25 -1.66
C LYS A 87 -2.88 -22.28 -2.70
N ALA A 88 -3.87 -21.48 -2.29
CA ALA A 88 -4.39 -20.44 -3.15
C ALA A 88 -3.31 -19.39 -3.43
N PRO A 89 -3.08 -19.01 -4.71
CA PRO A 89 -2.15 -17.96 -5.05
C PRO A 89 -2.65 -16.62 -4.50
N HIS A 90 -1.73 -15.78 -4.05
CA HIS A 90 -2.09 -14.48 -3.50
C HIS A 90 -1.04 -13.42 -3.83
N ILE A 91 -1.47 -12.16 -3.78
CA ILE A 91 -0.63 -11.01 -4.01
C ILE A 91 -0.84 -9.98 -2.89
N ARG A 92 0.23 -9.30 -2.52
CA ARG A 92 0.24 -8.17 -1.59
C ARG A 92 0.83 -6.98 -2.28
N ILE A 93 0.10 -5.87 -2.29
CA ILE A 93 0.48 -4.65 -3.01
C ILE A 93 0.46 -3.49 -2.04
N ASP A 94 1.53 -2.70 -2.07
CA ASP A 94 1.67 -1.45 -1.35
C ASP A 94 1.88 -0.33 -2.37
N ALA A 95 1.00 0.65 -2.37
CA ALA A 95 1.15 1.89 -3.13
C ALA A 95 1.20 3.05 -2.15
N TYR A 96 2.36 3.69 -2.05
CA TYR A 96 2.57 4.87 -1.24
C TYR A 96 2.90 6.07 -2.12
N SER A 97 2.29 7.20 -1.82
CA SER A 97 2.55 8.47 -2.49
C SER A 97 2.54 9.62 -1.48
N CYS A 98 3.41 10.61 -1.71
CA CYS A 98 3.30 11.93 -1.09
C CYS A 98 2.39 12.87 -1.90
N ASP A 99 1.40 12.29 -2.57
CA ASP A 99 0.33 12.96 -3.31
C ASP A 99 -0.92 12.07 -3.24
N CYS A 100 -2.06 12.56 -3.72
CA CYS A 100 -3.33 11.83 -3.73
C CYS A 100 -3.23 10.51 -4.49
N ILE A 101 -3.77 9.44 -3.90
CA ILE A 101 -3.91 8.13 -4.54
C ILE A 101 -5.38 7.85 -4.87
N ASN A 102 -5.71 7.73 -6.14
CA ASN A 102 -6.99 7.17 -6.55
C ASN A 102 -6.98 5.63 -6.37
N TRP A 103 -7.09 5.17 -5.11
CA TRP A 103 -7.04 3.77 -4.77
C TRP A 103 -8.13 2.92 -5.45
N ARG A 104 -9.29 3.51 -5.78
CA ARG A 104 -10.37 2.82 -6.51
C ARG A 104 -9.96 2.52 -7.95
N ALA A 105 -9.26 3.44 -8.60
CA ALA A 105 -8.70 3.22 -9.93
C ALA A 105 -7.60 2.16 -9.88
N LEU A 106 -6.71 2.22 -8.89
CA LEU A 106 -5.66 1.22 -8.70
C LEU A 106 -6.24 -0.18 -8.45
N LEU A 107 -7.28 -0.31 -7.61
CA LEU A 107 -7.97 -1.59 -7.37
C LEU A 107 -8.50 -2.22 -8.67
N ARG A 108 -9.10 -1.41 -9.56
CA ARG A 108 -9.56 -1.90 -10.87
C ARG A 108 -8.42 -2.44 -11.71
N VAL A 109 -7.30 -1.73 -11.78
CA VAL A 109 -6.09 -2.19 -12.49
C VAL A 109 -5.56 -3.48 -11.88
N CYS A 110 -5.50 -3.58 -10.55
CA CYS A 110 -5.13 -4.81 -9.85
C CYS A 110 -6.05 -5.98 -10.25
N SER A 111 -7.37 -5.76 -10.26
CA SER A 111 -8.35 -6.80 -10.62
C SER A 111 -8.20 -7.26 -12.07
N GLN A 112 -7.91 -6.35 -13.00
CA GLN A 112 -7.71 -6.66 -14.41
C GLN A 112 -6.48 -7.52 -14.66
N HIS A 113 -5.34 -7.17 -14.03
CA HIS A 113 -4.07 -7.85 -14.26
C HIS A 113 -3.91 -9.15 -13.46
N PHE A 114 -4.45 -9.19 -12.23
CA PHE A 114 -4.22 -10.30 -11.30
C PHE A 114 -5.46 -11.17 -11.07
N LYS A 115 -6.61 -10.84 -11.70
CA LYS A 115 -7.86 -11.61 -11.55
C LYS A 115 -8.20 -11.89 -10.08
N LEU A 116 -8.34 -10.81 -9.32
CA LEU A 116 -8.60 -10.89 -7.89
C LEU A 116 -9.84 -11.76 -7.58
N ALA A 117 -9.70 -12.66 -6.60
CA ALA A 117 -10.81 -13.38 -6.00
C ALA A 117 -11.34 -12.57 -4.81
N GLU A 118 -10.95 -12.96 -3.60
CA GLU A 118 -11.27 -12.23 -2.37
C GLU A 118 -10.08 -11.35 -1.98
N TRP A 119 -10.37 -10.16 -1.46
CA TRP A 119 -9.32 -9.23 -1.04
C TRP A 119 -9.74 -8.40 0.16
N ARG A 120 -8.73 -7.93 0.87
CA ARG A 120 -8.81 -6.89 1.90
C ARG A 120 -7.91 -5.75 1.51
N GLY A 121 -8.34 -4.54 1.80
CA GLY A 121 -7.55 -3.35 1.57
C GLY A 121 -7.60 -2.41 2.76
N THR A 122 -6.56 -1.62 2.90
CA THR A 122 -6.51 -0.51 3.84
C THR A 122 -6.03 0.72 3.09
N PHE A 123 -6.80 1.79 3.15
CA PHE A 123 -6.36 3.10 2.70
C PHE A 123 -6.11 3.96 3.92
N ILE A 124 -4.96 4.60 3.97
CA ILE A 124 -4.55 5.46 5.07
C ILE A 124 -4.15 6.81 4.50
N ASP A 125 -4.82 7.85 4.95
CA ASP A 125 -4.35 9.20 4.83
C ASP A 125 -3.39 9.45 6.02
N ARG A 126 -2.12 9.73 5.71
CA ARG A 126 -1.04 9.86 6.70
C ARG A 126 -0.75 11.32 7.05
N GLU A 127 -1.73 12.19 6.89
CA GLU A 127 -1.61 13.58 7.27
C GLU A 127 -1.08 13.72 8.70
N ILE A 128 -0.04 14.54 8.88
CA ILE A 128 0.61 14.76 10.17
C ILE A 128 0.23 16.09 10.81
N ASP A 129 -0.42 16.97 10.06
CA ASP A 129 -0.90 18.24 10.61
C ASP A 129 -1.95 17.98 11.70
N PRO A 130 -1.73 18.43 12.95
CA PRO A 130 -2.66 18.20 14.04
C PRO A 130 -4.04 18.83 13.84
N GLY A 131 -4.18 19.77 12.90
CA GLY A 131 -5.46 20.40 12.54
C GLY A 131 -6.29 19.57 11.55
N LEU A 132 -5.72 18.53 10.91
CA LEU A 132 -6.39 17.72 9.91
C LEU A 132 -6.74 16.33 10.46
N SER A 133 -7.91 15.83 10.08
CA SER A 133 -8.35 14.51 10.49
C SER A 133 -7.67 13.45 9.60
N ARG A 134 -6.99 12.49 10.22
CA ARG A 134 -6.52 11.30 9.53
C ARG A 134 -7.69 10.39 9.19
N SER A 135 -7.74 9.87 7.97
CA SER A 135 -8.73 8.88 7.59
C SER A 135 -8.07 7.52 7.37
N VAL A 136 -8.64 6.49 7.96
CA VAL A 136 -8.28 5.09 7.71
C VAL A 136 -9.52 4.39 7.21
N LEU A 137 -9.46 3.81 6.02
CA LEU A 137 -10.54 3.00 5.47
C LEU A 137 -10.14 1.53 5.51
N SER A 138 -10.95 0.71 6.15
CA SER A 138 -10.89 -0.74 6.01
C SER A 138 -11.85 -1.18 4.90
N LEU A 139 -11.34 -1.96 3.97
CA LEU A 139 -12.02 -2.34 2.74
C LEU A 139 -11.98 -3.86 2.58
N SER A 140 -13.03 -4.44 2.01
CA SER A 140 -12.99 -5.81 1.50
C SER A 140 -13.88 -5.98 0.28
N GLY A 141 -13.60 -7.01 -0.52
CA GLY A 141 -14.36 -7.24 -1.74
C GLY A 141 -13.96 -8.49 -2.50
N GLN A 142 -14.54 -8.59 -3.70
CA GLN A 142 -14.30 -9.67 -4.66
C GLN A 142 -14.16 -9.09 -6.06
N GLY A 143 -13.11 -9.46 -6.78
CA GLY A 143 -12.80 -8.86 -8.08
C GLY A 143 -12.56 -7.36 -7.94
N ASP A 144 -13.31 -6.54 -8.65
CA ASP A 144 -13.33 -5.07 -8.56
C ASP A 144 -14.49 -4.52 -7.70
N ASN A 145 -15.35 -5.42 -7.15
CA ASN A 145 -16.48 -5.03 -6.33
C ASN A 145 -16.09 -4.89 -4.86
N ILE A 146 -16.40 -3.73 -4.28
CA ILE A 146 -16.24 -3.47 -2.85
C ILE A 146 -17.48 -3.99 -2.15
N THR A 147 -17.34 -4.96 -1.24
CA THR A 147 -18.45 -5.53 -0.45
C THR A 147 -18.59 -4.87 0.91
N GLN A 148 -17.49 -4.37 1.47
CA GLN A 148 -17.48 -3.64 2.74
C GLN A 148 -16.52 -2.47 2.67
N GLN A 149 -16.94 -1.36 3.27
CA GLN A 149 -16.09 -0.18 3.49
C GLN A 149 -16.45 0.39 4.86
N GLN A 150 -15.45 0.52 5.71
CA GLN A 150 -15.59 1.09 7.05
C GLN A 150 -14.52 2.16 7.26
N SER A 151 -14.94 3.35 7.69
CA SER A 151 -14.03 4.35 8.21
C SER A 151 -13.65 3.98 9.64
N LEU A 152 -12.36 3.91 9.90
CA LEU A 152 -11.80 3.72 11.24
C LEU A 152 -11.27 5.07 11.68
N GLU A 153 -11.85 5.65 12.70
CA GLU A 153 -11.24 6.84 13.32
C GLU A 153 -9.96 6.40 14.01
N PRO A 154 -8.80 6.96 13.65
CA PRO A 154 -7.58 6.65 14.36
C PRO A 154 -7.71 7.21 15.78
N VAL A 155 -7.59 6.34 16.78
CA VAL A 155 -7.34 6.79 18.16
C VAL A 155 -5.90 7.30 18.18
N ILE A 156 -5.74 8.58 17.88
CA ILE A 156 -4.44 9.23 18.03
C ILE A 156 -4.44 9.78 19.43
N PRO A 157 -3.56 9.33 20.35
CA PRO A 157 -3.29 10.07 21.55
C PRO A 157 -2.89 11.49 21.10
N ALA A 158 -3.54 12.51 21.64
CA ALA A 158 -3.11 13.88 21.42
C ALA A 158 -1.59 13.89 21.63
N PHE A 159 -0.84 14.39 20.64
CA PHE A 159 0.58 14.64 20.86
C PHE A 159 0.63 15.52 22.08
N ALA A 160 1.23 15.02 23.18
CA ALA A 160 1.43 15.82 24.36
C ALA A 160 2.11 17.12 23.93
N ASP A 161 1.57 18.25 24.39
CA ASP A 161 2.16 19.54 24.11
C ASP A 161 3.68 19.44 24.22
N SER A 162 4.40 20.06 23.30
CA SER A 162 5.84 19.97 23.10
C SER A 162 6.71 20.29 24.33
N ASP A 163 6.10 20.62 25.44
CA ASP A 163 6.76 20.96 26.72
C ASP A 163 6.83 19.78 27.70
N THR A 164 6.32 18.60 27.36
CA THR A 164 6.46 17.42 28.25
C THR A 164 7.77 16.70 27.89
N PRO A 165 8.77 16.67 28.78
CA PRO A 165 10.03 15.96 28.50
C PRO A 165 9.76 14.49 28.28
N ILE A 166 10.34 13.91 27.21
CA ILE A 166 10.20 12.53 26.72
C ILE A 166 10.48 11.46 27.80
N ASN A 167 11.04 11.83 28.92
CA ASN A 167 11.42 10.92 30.02
C ASN A 167 10.25 10.51 30.95
N ALA A 168 9.00 10.90 30.67
CA ALA A 168 7.83 10.56 31.51
C ALA A 168 7.02 9.37 31.00
N ILE A 169 7.42 8.69 29.90
CA ILE A 169 6.77 7.47 29.45
C ILE A 169 7.38 6.31 30.21
N GLY A 170 6.69 5.92 31.31
CA GLY A 170 7.09 4.82 32.16
C GLY A 170 7.19 3.52 31.38
N GLU A 171 8.27 2.77 31.68
CA GLU A 171 8.49 1.40 31.25
C GLU A 171 7.28 0.52 31.60
N GLN A 172 6.41 0.29 30.63
CA GLN A 172 5.49 -0.85 30.70
C GLN A 172 6.17 -2.03 30.03
N HIS A 173 6.60 -2.97 30.85
CA HIS A 173 7.12 -4.28 30.42
C HIS A 173 6.13 -4.94 29.46
N VAL A 174 6.46 -4.98 28.19
CA VAL A 174 5.82 -5.88 27.24
C VAL A 174 6.57 -7.21 27.32
N ASN A 175 5.98 -8.20 28.00
CA ASN A 175 6.43 -9.59 27.93
C ASN A 175 6.24 -10.07 26.49
N ALA A 176 7.34 -10.17 25.74
CA ALA A 176 7.40 -10.88 24.49
C ALA A 176 7.41 -12.40 24.79
N HIS A 177 6.36 -13.09 24.41
CA HIS A 177 6.44 -14.51 24.12
C HIS A 177 6.42 -14.71 22.62
N CYS A 178 7.47 -15.40 22.13
CA CYS A 178 7.65 -15.87 20.76
C CYS A 178 6.49 -16.74 20.27
#